data_1045c8c80576a7460a6ef0556a8de712
#
_entry.id   1045c8c80576a7460a6ef0556a8de712
#
_cell.length_a   1.000
_cell.length_b   1.000
_cell.length_c   1.000
_cell.angle_alpha   90.00
_cell.angle_beta   90.00
_cell.angle_gamma   90.00
#
_symmetry.space_group_name_H-M   'P 1'
#
loop_
_entity.id
_entity.type
_entity.pdbx_description
1 polymer ?
#
loop_
_entity_poly.entity_id
_entity_poly.type
_entity_poly.pdbx_seq_one_letter_code
_entity_poly.pdbx_strand_id
1 'polypeptide(L)'
;MKKLLFQTTLFLLLCSCISKIEKTPVDYVNNRIGNISHLLVPTYPTTHLPNSMLRMIPTHNEFTTDRMEGLALNSPSHRQGHSLLLLPYRGDVKEFDGNLKYRYDHEKSTPYNYSVYLDDFSVGVDFAPAAKSAIYRFRFEDSDRRLILLKANGKGEIDIKDGALYGYDNFAGIKHYFYLEFDAQPIQVDSLSHSLVFAEFPEWKDVVNVRYGISYIGVEQAKRNYIMKSMISIWRNWPRKLVI
;
A
#
# COMPACT_ATOMS: atom_id res chain seq x y z
N MET A 1 -1.43 36.98 44.45
CA MET A 1 -2.71 36.59 43.89
C MET A 1 -2.89 36.94 42.39
N LYS A 2 -2.66 38.17 41.92
CA LYS A 2 -2.82 38.56 40.51
C LYS A 2 -1.95 37.77 39.49
N LYS A 3 -0.69 37.43 39.85
CA LYS A 3 0.19 36.62 38.97
C LYS A 3 -0.27 35.16 38.82
N LEU A 4 -0.83 34.58 39.88
CA LEU A 4 -1.34 33.19 39.85
C LEU A 4 -2.61 33.10 39.01
N LEU A 5 -3.48 34.10 39.08
CA LEU A 5 -4.70 34.19 38.27
C LEU A 5 -4.37 34.32 36.79
N PHE A 6 -3.36 35.10 36.41
CA PHE A 6 -2.93 35.29 35.05
C PHE A 6 -2.32 34.01 34.46
N GLN A 7 -1.53 33.25 35.23
CA GLN A 7 -0.95 31.98 34.80
C GLN A 7 -2.02 30.90 34.61
N THR A 8 -3.03 30.82 35.47
CA THR A 8 -4.14 29.88 35.33
C THR A 8 -5.04 30.19 34.11
N THR A 9 -5.28 31.48 33.85
CA THR A 9 -6.06 31.90 32.68
C THR A 9 -5.33 31.62 31.37
N LEU A 10 -4.00 31.83 31.33
CA LEU A 10 -3.17 31.52 30.16
C LEU A 10 -3.11 30.01 29.90
N PHE A 11 -3.06 29.15 30.92
CA PHE A 11 -3.08 27.71 30.78
C PHE A 11 -4.43 27.18 30.28
N LEU A 12 -5.54 27.75 30.71
CA LEU A 12 -6.89 27.41 30.22
C LEU A 12 -7.10 27.80 28.75
N LEU A 13 -6.49 28.91 28.31
CA LEU A 13 -6.57 29.32 26.88
C LEU A 13 -5.76 28.39 25.94
N LEU A 14 -4.69 27.76 26.43
CA LEU A 14 -3.88 26.82 25.65
C LEU A 14 -4.53 25.43 25.50
N CYS A 15 -5.45 25.04 26.37
CA CYS A 15 -6.18 23.77 26.27
C CYS A 15 -7.37 23.79 25.31
N SER A 16 -7.70 24.92 24.69
CA SER A 16 -8.95 25.10 23.93
C SER A 16 -8.89 24.76 22.45
N CYS A 17 -7.75 24.29 21.91
CA CYS A 17 -7.59 23.98 20.48
C CYS A 17 -7.43 22.50 20.18
N ILE A 18 -8.28 21.65 20.74
CA ILE A 18 -8.51 20.32 20.16
C ILE A 18 -9.60 20.49 19.09
N SER A 19 -9.21 20.79 17.87
CA SER A 19 -10.14 20.72 16.74
C SER A 19 -10.63 19.27 16.62
N LYS A 20 -11.89 19.01 16.99
CA LYS A 20 -12.55 17.76 16.65
C LYS A 20 -12.52 17.65 15.13
N ILE A 21 -11.82 16.64 14.60
CA ILE A 21 -11.91 16.28 13.20
C ILE A 21 -13.38 15.88 12.97
N GLU A 22 -14.10 16.70 12.25
CA GLU A 22 -15.49 16.44 11.90
C GLU A 22 -15.53 15.27 10.91
N LYS A 23 -16.21 14.20 11.30
CA LYS A 23 -16.35 13.00 10.46
C LYS A 23 -17.30 13.31 9.31
N THR A 24 -16.89 12.95 8.11
CA THR A 24 -17.72 12.97 6.91
C THR A 24 -18.53 11.68 6.76
N PRO A 25 -19.60 11.63 5.97
CA PRO A 25 -20.38 10.40 5.77
C PRO A 25 -19.53 9.18 5.34
N VAL A 26 -18.45 9.38 4.58
CA VAL A 26 -17.57 8.29 4.13
C VAL A 26 -16.76 7.67 5.27
N ASP A 27 -16.54 8.39 6.36
CA ASP A 27 -15.82 7.89 7.53
C ASP A 27 -16.63 6.89 8.37
N TYR A 28 -17.92 6.75 8.07
CA TYR A 28 -18.81 5.75 8.68
C TYR A 28 -18.95 4.49 7.82
N VAL A 29 -18.34 4.44 6.64
CA VAL A 29 -18.36 3.23 5.79
C VAL A 29 -17.43 2.20 6.39
N ASN A 30 -17.98 1.03 6.71
CA ASN A 30 -17.22 -0.10 7.21
C ASN A 30 -17.01 -1.14 6.10
N ASN A 31 -15.81 -1.18 5.52
CA ASN A 31 -15.45 -2.13 4.45
C ASN A 31 -15.41 -3.60 4.91
N ARG A 32 -15.52 -3.87 6.21
CA ARG A 32 -15.50 -5.23 6.78
C ARG A 32 -16.86 -5.84 6.90
N ILE A 33 -17.95 -5.15 6.57
CA ILE A 33 -19.29 -5.72 6.59
C ILE A 33 -19.38 -6.86 5.58
N GLY A 34 -19.75 -8.06 6.06
CA GLY A 34 -19.83 -9.26 5.24
C GLY A 34 -18.51 -10.01 5.01
N ASN A 35 -17.41 -9.62 5.65
CA ASN A 35 -16.12 -10.32 5.51
C ASN A 35 -16.14 -11.74 6.12
N ILE A 36 -17.01 -12.00 7.07
CA ILE A 36 -17.22 -13.32 7.66
C ILE A 36 -18.64 -13.74 7.35
N SER A 37 -18.80 -14.86 6.66
CA SER A 37 -20.10 -15.43 6.33
C SER A 37 -20.00 -16.95 6.18
N HIS A 38 -20.92 -17.68 6.81
CA HIS A 38 -21.08 -19.12 6.67
C HIS A 38 -22.27 -19.52 5.80
N LEU A 39 -23.05 -18.55 5.35
CA LEU A 39 -24.21 -18.76 4.48
C LEU A 39 -23.97 -18.28 3.06
N LEU A 40 -23.19 -17.20 2.90
CA LEU A 40 -22.90 -16.57 1.61
C LEU A 40 -21.40 -16.45 1.43
N VAL A 41 -20.98 -16.22 0.19
CA VAL A 41 -19.56 -15.93 -0.12
C VAL A 41 -19.16 -14.65 0.64
N PRO A 42 -18.13 -14.69 1.48
CA PRO A 42 -17.63 -13.52 2.17
C PRO A 42 -17.21 -12.42 1.21
N THR A 43 -17.39 -11.18 1.61
CA THR A 43 -16.87 -10.00 0.90
C THR A 43 -15.52 -9.59 1.44
N TYR A 44 -14.63 -9.13 0.58
CA TYR A 44 -13.31 -8.65 0.99
C TYR A 44 -13.34 -7.17 1.40
N PRO A 45 -12.52 -6.74 2.39
CA PRO A 45 -12.40 -5.33 2.78
C PRO A 45 -11.68 -4.57 1.66
N THR A 46 -12.46 -4.07 0.72
CA THR A 46 -11.94 -3.48 -0.52
C THR A 46 -11.72 -1.98 -0.37
N THR A 47 -10.52 -1.50 -0.68
CA THR A 47 -10.21 -0.07 -0.87
C THR A 47 -10.35 0.26 -2.35
N HIS A 48 -11.40 1.01 -2.69
CA HIS A 48 -11.79 1.27 -4.08
C HIS A 48 -12.58 2.58 -4.20
N LEU A 49 -12.06 3.52 -4.98
CA LEU A 49 -12.76 4.78 -5.26
C LEU A 49 -13.89 4.58 -6.28
N PRO A 50 -14.94 5.39 -6.24
CA PRO A 50 -15.99 5.36 -7.25
C PRO A 50 -15.42 5.52 -8.67
N ASN A 51 -15.88 4.68 -9.60
CA ASN A 51 -15.44 4.65 -11.00
C ASN A 51 -13.93 4.48 -11.22
N SER A 52 -13.21 3.93 -10.23
CA SER A 52 -11.78 3.64 -10.33
C SER A 52 -11.53 2.36 -11.11
N MET A 53 -10.48 2.36 -11.94
CA MET A 53 -9.94 1.15 -12.53
C MET A 53 -9.18 0.33 -11.49
N LEU A 54 -8.54 1.01 -10.54
CA LEU A 54 -7.69 0.41 -9.52
C LEU A 54 -8.52 0.01 -8.30
N ARG A 55 -8.34 -1.22 -7.86
CA ARG A 55 -8.92 -1.79 -6.65
C ARG A 55 -7.83 -2.50 -5.87
N MET A 56 -7.80 -2.30 -4.57
CA MET A 56 -6.91 -3.06 -3.68
C MET A 56 -7.77 -3.86 -2.69
N ILE A 57 -7.46 -5.14 -2.62
CA ILE A 57 -8.02 -6.09 -1.66
C ILE A 57 -6.84 -6.70 -0.90
N PRO A 58 -6.87 -6.79 0.43
CA PRO A 58 -5.85 -7.50 1.19
C PRO A 58 -5.71 -8.96 0.74
N THR A 59 -4.49 -9.48 0.76
CA THR A 59 -4.15 -10.81 0.22
C THR A 59 -4.23 -11.93 1.25
N HIS A 60 -5.07 -11.79 2.26
CA HIS A 60 -5.34 -12.90 3.18
C HIS A 60 -6.42 -13.83 2.58
N ASN A 61 -6.17 -15.12 2.68
CA ASN A 61 -7.05 -16.15 2.07
C ASN A 61 -8.37 -16.32 2.81
N GLU A 62 -8.36 -16.05 4.12
CA GLU A 62 -9.53 -16.17 4.98
C GLU A 62 -9.62 -14.95 5.90
N PHE A 63 -10.82 -14.52 6.23
CA PHE A 63 -11.03 -13.34 7.08
C PHE A 63 -10.74 -13.57 8.56
N THR A 64 -10.48 -14.81 8.93
CA THR A 64 -10.11 -15.24 10.27
C THR A 64 -8.62 -15.55 10.42
N THR A 65 -7.86 -15.48 9.32
CA THR A 65 -6.41 -15.70 9.35
C THR A 65 -5.65 -14.45 9.77
N ASP A 66 -4.55 -14.65 10.48
CA ASP A 66 -3.57 -13.63 10.83
C ASP A 66 -2.42 -13.53 9.80
N ARG A 67 -2.60 -14.09 8.60
CA ARG A 67 -1.59 -14.16 7.54
C ARG A 67 -2.05 -13.52 6.25
N MET A 68 -1.14 -12.75 5.62
CA MET A 68 -1.32 -12.22 4.26
C MET A 68 -0.12 -12.56 3.38
N GLU A 69 -0.34 -12.62 2.06
CA GLU A 69 0.69 -13.05 1.09
C GLU A 69 1.42 -11.89 0.42
N GLY A 70 1.08 -10.65 0.74
CA GLY A 70 1.67 -9.45 0.18
C GLY A 70 0.65 -8.34 -0.07
N LEU A 71 1.05 -7.32 -0.81
CA LEU A 71 0.28 -6.11 -1.04
C LEU A 71 0.01 -5.95 -2.53
N ALA A 72 -1.22 -6.16 -2.94
CA ALA A 72 -1.60 -6.16 -4.36
C ALA A 72 -1.48 -4.77 -4.98
N LEU A 73 -0.88 -4.67 -6.18
CA LEU A 73 -0.98 -3.46 -7.00
C LEU A 73 -2.40 -3.26 -7.53
N ASN A 74 -3.04 -4.35 -7.92
CA ASN A 74 -4.42 -4.32 -8.36
C ASN A 74 -5.11 -5.67 -8.11
N SER A 75 -6.40 -5.62 -7.81
CA SER A 75 -7.27 -6.79 -7.69
C SER A 75 -8.38 -6.67 -8.72
N PRO A 76 -8.27 -7.36 -9.87
CA PRO A 76 -9.19 -7.18 -10.99
C PRO A 76 -10.63 -7.60 -10.65
N SER A 77 -10.77 -8.54 -9.74
CA SER A 77 -12.06 -9.04 -9.27
C SER A 77 -11.99 -9.36 -7.78
N HIS A 78 -13.10 -9.17 -7.09
CA HIS A 78 -13.23 -9.55 -5.68
C HIS A 78 -13.21 -11.08 -5.44
N ARG A 79 -13.15 -11.88 -6.49
CA ARG A 79 -13.18 -13.37 -6.42
C ARG A 79 -12.03 -14.04 -7.15
N GLN A 80 -11.26 -13.31 -7.98
CA GLN A 80 -10.25 -13.89 -8.86
C GLN A 80 -8.81 -13.66 -8.42
N GLY A 81 -8.58 -13.04 -7.23
CA GLY A 81 -7.25 -12.82 -6.70
C GLY A 81 -6.61 -11.51 -7.15
N HIS A 82 -5.30 -11.49 -7.23
CA HIS A 82 -4.48 -10.29 -7.28
C HIS A 82 -3.51 -10.33 -8.45
N SER A 83 -3.24 -9.16 -9.02
CA SER A 83 -2.19 -8.96 -10.01
C SER A 83 -1.05 -8.20 -9.36
N LEU A 84 0.19 -8.67 -9.51
CA LEU A 84 1.42 -8.08 -8.97
C LEU A 84 1.36 -7.83 -7.45
N LEU A 85 2.31 -8.35 -6.75
CA LEU A 85 2.44 -8.20 -5.30
C LEU A 85 3.71 -7.44 -4.93
N LEU A 86 3.58 -6.43 -4.09
CA LEU A 86 4.69 -5.82 -3.37
C LEU A 86 4.91 -6.60 -2.08
N LEU A 87 6.17 -6.96 -1.85
CA LEU A 87 6.60 -7.80 -0.74
C LEU A 87 7.75 -7.11 -0.01
N PRO A 88 7.49 -6.36 1.09
CA PRO A 88 8.57 -5.86 1.94
C PRO A 88 9.31 -7.05 2.55
N TYR A 89 10.65 -7.02 2.54
CA TYR A 89 11.49 -8.14 2.92
C TYR A 89 12.75 -7.69 3.66
N ARG A 90 13.33 -8.57 4.49
CA ARG A 90 14.54 -8.31 5.28
C ARG A 90 15.62 -9.39 5.15
N GLY A 91 15.28 -10.54 4.58
CA GLY A 91 16.17 -11.69 4.44
C GLY A 91 17.13 -11.57 3.25
N ASP A 92 17.94 -12.60 3.05
CA ASP A 92 18.74 -12.71 1.84
C ASP A 92 17.84 -13.03 0.65
N VAL A 93 17.91 -12.18 -0.39
CA VAL A 93 17.12 -12.36 -1.62
C VAL A 93 17.44 -13.66 -2.36
N LYS A 94 18.63 -14.23 -2.15
CA LYS A 94 19.04 -15.52 -2.73
C LYS A 94 18.33 -16.72 -2.10
N GLU A 95 17.87 -16.55 -0.86
CA GLU A 95 17.13 -17.57 -0.11
C GLU A 95 15.61 -17.40 -0.25
N PHE A 96 15.17 -16.40 -1.02
CA PHE A 96 13.76 -16.14 -1.22
C PHE A 96 13.12 -17.22 -2.11
N ASP A 97 12.22 -18.01 -1.55
CA ASP A 97 11.53 -19.13 -2.22
C ASP A 97 10.33 -18.71 -3.08
N GLY A 98 10.07 -17.39 -3.18
CA GLY A 98 8.94 -16.85 -3.92
C GLY A 98 7.64 -16.78 -3.14
N ASN A 99 7.59 -17.24 -1.89
CA ASN A 99 6.39 -17.26 -1.06
C ASN A 99 6.65 -16.59 0.28
N LEU A 100 5.84 -15.60 0.60
CA LEU A 100 5.83 -14.97 1.91
C LEU A 100 4.44 -15.05 2.51
N LYS A 101 4.39 -15.23 3.83
CA LYS A 101 3.18 -15.13 4.62
C LYS A 101 3.50 -14.27 5.83
N TYR A 102 3.03 -13.04 5.80
CA TYR A 102 3.24 -12.09 6.89
C TYR A 102 2.18 -12.28 7.97
N ARG A 103 2.60 -12.34 9.22
CA ARG A 103 1.70 -11.98 10.33
C ARG A 103 1.43 -10.49 10.24
N TYR A 104 0.22 -10.07 10.52
CA TYR A 104 -0.16 -8.67 10.44
C TYR A 104 -1.07 -8.28 11.61
N ASP A 105 -1.00 -6.99 11.96
CA ASP A 105 -1.86 -6.38 12.97
C ASP A 105 -2.26 -4.96 12.54
N HIS A 106 -3.07 -4.29 13.35
CA HIS A 106 -3.50 -2.91 13.14
C HIS A 106 -4.13 -2.62 11.77
N GLU A 107 -4.73 -3.64 11.15
CA GLU A 107 -5.37 -3.48 9.84
C GLU A 107 -6.56 -2.51 9.90
N LYS A 108 -6.53 -1.50 9.03
CA LYS A 108 -7.61 -0.53 8.81
C LYS A 108 -7.91 -0.43 7.33
N SER A 109 -9.18 -0.55 6.97
CA SER A 109 -9.65 -0.42 5.59
C SER A 109 -10.79 0.58 5.52
N THR A 110 -10.65 1.53 4.61
CA THR A 110 -11.68 2.50 4.24
C THR A 110 -11.83 2.49 2.71
N PRO A 111 -12.86 3.08 2.13
CA PRO A 111 -12.98 3.18 0.67
C PRO A 111 -11.80 3.87 -0.01
N TYR A 112 -11.07 4.73 0.70
CA TYR A 112 -10.02 5.62 0.15
C TYR A 112 -8.64 5.43 0.76
N ASN A 113 -8.49 4.55 1.76
CA ASN A 113 -7.23 4.27 2.43
C ASN A 113 -7.21 2.87 3.03
N TYR A 114 -6.03 2.24 2.99
CA TYR A 114 -5.75 1.01 3.70
C TYR A 114 -4.45 1.16 4.49
N SER A 115 -4.39 0.60 5.68
CA SER A 115 -3.16 0.51 6.46
C SER A 115 -3.08 -0.80 7.22
N VAL A 116 -1.85 -1.30 7.43
CA VAL A 116 -1.55 -2.54 8.12
C VAL A 116 -0.13 -2.49 8.68
N TYR A 117 0.12 -3.22 9.74
CA TYR A 117 1.46 -3.47 10.25
C TYR A 117 1.84 -4.94 9.99
N LEU A 118 3.03 -5.17 9.43
CA LEU A 118 3.56 -6.49 9.12
C LEU A 118 4.57 -6.88 10.20
N ASP A 119 4.14 -7.72 11.14
CA ASP A 119 4.90 -8.03 12.37
C ASP A 119 6.23 -8.74 12.08
N ASP A 120 6.25 -9.69 11.15
CA ASP A 120 7.44 -10.51 10.87
C ASP A 120 8.64 -9.68 10.38
N PHE A 121 8.38 -8.50 9.80
CA PHE A 121 9.41 -7.63 9.27
C PHE A 121 9.43 -6.22 9.88
N SER A 122 8.58 -5.94 10.86
CA SER A 122 8.45 -4.62 11.49
C SER A 122 8.25 -3.51 10.45
N VAL A 123 7.24 -3.68 9.58
CA VAL A 123 6.95 -2.73 8.50
C VAL A 123 5.52 -2.23 8.60
N GLY A 124 5.38 -0.94 8.86
CA GLY A 124 4.11 -0.26 8.71
C GLY A 124 3.83 0.05 7.23
N VAL A 125 2.61 -0.22 6.78
CA VAL A 125 2.19 0.00 5.39
C VAL A 125 0.96 0.87 5.33
N ASP A 126 0.98 1.90 4.48
CA ASP A 126 -0.20 2.66 4.09
C ASP A 126 -0.39 2.60 2.59
N PHE A 127 -1.65 2.61 2.16
CA PHE A 127 -2.05 2.63 0.77
C PHE A 127 -3.13 3.67 0.51
N ALA A 128 -2.98 4.42 -0.58
CA ALA A 128 -4.00 5.35 -1.07
C ALA A 128 -4.17 5.23 -2.59
N PRO A 129 -5.40 4.95 -3.06
CA PRO A 129 -5.70 4.85 -4.47
C PRO A 129 -6.07 6.20 -5.08
N ALA A 130 -5.83 6.30 -6.39
CA ALA A 130 -6.50 7.21 -7.32
C ALA A 130 -7.27 6.39 -8.36
N ALA A 131 -7.83 7.05 -9.39
CA ALA A 131 -8.66 6.34 -10.38
C ALA A 131 -7.90 5.25 -11.17
N LYS A 132 -6.60 5.47 -11.48
CA LYS A 132 -5.77 4.57 -12.32
C LYS A 132 -4.34 4.45 -11.81
N SER A 133 -4.07 4.97 -10.65
CA SER A 133 -2.77 5.00 -10.01
C SER A 133 -2.92 4.91 -8.51
N ALA A 134 -1.85 4.59 -7.78
CA ALA A 134 -1.88 4.58 -6.33
C ALA A 134 -0.48 4.80 -5.75
N ILE A 135 -0.44 4.93 -4.45
CA ILE A 135 0.77 5.02 -3.67
C ILE A 135 0.71 4.04 -2.50
N TYR A 136 1.80 3.30 -2.32
CA TYR A 136 2.13 2.62 -1.08
C TYR A 136 3.22 3.40 -0.34
N ARG A 137 3.11 3.44 0.99
CA ARG A 137 4.16 3.92 1.89
C ARG A 137 4.56 2.79 2.79
N PHE A 138 5.85 2.46 2.79
CA PHE A 138 6.47 1.50 3.69
C PHE A 138 7.28 2.25 4.73
N ARG A 139 7.03 1.97 6.00
CA ARG A 139 7.82 2.44 7.14
C ARG A 139 8.52 1.25 7.73
N PHE A 140 9.83 1.19 7.54
CA PHE A 140 10.69 0.15 8.08
C PHE A 140 11.12 0.56 9.49
N GLU A 141 10.85 -0.28 10.47
CA GLU A 141 11.25 -0.11 11.86
C GLU A 141 12.30 -1.17 12.20
N ASP A 142 13.35 -0.78 12.93
CA ASP A 142 14.41 -1.67 13.44
C ASP A 142 14.99 -2.64 12.39
N SER A 143 15.27 -2.16 11.18
CA SER A 143 15.74 -3.00 10.07
C SER A 143 17.11 -2.58 9.57
N ASP A 144 18.01 -3.55 9.48
CA ASP A 144 19.34 -3.47 8.83
C ASP A 144 19.22 -3.55 7.30
N ARG A 145 18.19 -4.21 6.78
CA ARG A 145 17.92 -4.31 5.35
C ARG A 145 16.51 -3.87 5.03
N ARG A 146 16.37 -3.07 3.99
CA ARG A 146 15.10 -2.51 3.52
C ARG A 146 14.89 -2.90 2.07
N LEU A 147 14.21 -4.01 1.88
CA LEU A 147 13.93 -4.56 0.55
C LEU A 147 12.44 -4.45 0.24
N ILE A 148 12.14 -4.14 -1.01
CA ILE A 148 10.80 -4.27 -1.58
C ILE A 148 10.93 -5.14 -2.83
N LEU A 149 10.28 -6.30 -2.81
CA LEU A 149 10.20 -7.16 -3.97
C LEU A 149 8.88 -6.86 -4.71
N LEU A 150 8.94 -6.93 -6.03
CA LEU A 150 7.76 -6.91 -6.90
C LEU A 150 7.66 -8.26 -7.59
N LYS A 151 6.55 -8.95 -7.38
CA LYS A 151 6.27 -10.28 -7.92
C LYS A 151 5.04 -10.24 -8.82
N ALA A 152 5.15 -10.75 -10.05
CA ALA A 152 3.99 -11.06 -10.86
C ALA A 152 3.32 -12.34 -10.33
N ASN A 153 2.01 -12.27 -10.13
CA ASN A 153 1.24 -13.36 -9.50
C ASN A 153 0.69 -14.37 -10.52
N GLY A 154 0.77 -14.05 -11.81
CA GLY A 154 0.43 -14.91 -12.92
C GLY A 154 1.62 -15.18 -13.85
N LYS A 155 1.38 -15.09 -15.17
CA LYS A 155 2.42 -15.17 -16.20
C LYS A 155 2.78 -13.76 -16.65
N GLY A 156 3.68 -13.10 -15.92
CA GLY A 156 4.06 -11.74 -16.16
C GLY A 156 5.55 -11.56 -16.40
N GLU A 157 5.92 -10.36 -16.84
CA GLU A 157 7.28 -9.90 -17.05
C GLU A 157 7.46 -8.55 -16.39
N ILE A 158 8.59 -8.37 -15.73
CA ILE A 158 8.96 -7.14 -15.02
C ILE A 158 10.31 -6.69 -15.55
N ASP A 159 10.36 -5.52 -16.16
CA ASP A 159 11.55 -4.87 -16.67
C ASP A 159 12.00 -3.73 -15.76
N ILE A 160 13.30 -3.44 -15.80
CA ILE A 160 13.95 -2.35 -15.06
C ILE A 160 14.54 -1.38 -16.07
N LYS A 161 14.21 -0.09 -15.95
CA LYS A 161 14.83 0.97 -16.73
C LYS A 161 14.84 2.29 -15.97
N ASP A 162 16.01 2.94 -15.91
CA ASP A 162 16.19 4.26 -15.29
C ASP A 162 15.63 4.34 -13.85
N GLY A 163 15.74 3.24 -13.08
CA GLY A 163 15.23 3.15 -11.72
C GLY A 163 13.71 2.92 -11.62
N ALA A 164 13.00 2.86 -12.72
CA ALA A 164 11.58 2.49 -12.77
C ALA A 164 11.41 0.99 -13.03
N LEU A 165 10.35 0.40 -12.47
CA LEU A 165 9.89 -0.94 -12.79
C LEU A 165 8.62 -0.83 -13.66
N TYR A 166 8.56 -1.61 -14.72
CA TYR A 166 7.41 -1.64 -15.61
C TYR A 166 7.24 -3.03 -16.23
N GLY A 167 6.09 -3.28 -16.80
CA GLY A 167 5.81 -4.57 -17.42
C GLY A 167 4.34 -4.94 -17.33
N TYR A 168 4.07 -6.20 -17.20
CA TYR A 168 2.72 -6.70 -17.07
C TYR A 168 2.65 -7.99 -16.25
N ASP A 169 1.47 -8.27 -15.72
CA ASP A 169 1.07 -9.58 -15.22
C ASP A 169 -0.11 -10.09 -16.05
N ASN A 170 -0.07 -11.33 -16.47
CA ASN A 170 -1.19 -11.97 -17.16
C ASN A 170 -1.96 -12.81 -16.16
N PHE A 171 -2.90 -12.20 -15.49
CA PHE A 171 -3.72 -12.82 -14.47
C PHE A 171 -5.15 -13.05 -14.97
N ALA A 172 -5.66 -14.27 -14.82
CA ALA A 172 -7.01 -14.68 -15.28
C ALA A 172 -7.28 -14.38 -16.79
N GLY A 173 -6.25 -14.46 -17.63
CA GLY A 173 -6.36 -14.22 -19.08
C GLY A 173 -6.34 -12.74 -19.48
N ILE A 174 -6.18 -11.83 -18.53
CA ILE A 174 -6.14 -10.39 -18.77
C ILE A 174 -4.73 -9.88 -18.48
N LYS A 175 -4.15 -9.11 -19.40
CA LYS A 175 -2.88 -8.42 -19.17
C LYS A 175 -3.10 -7.16 -18.37
N HIS A 176 -2.43 -7.08 -17.23
CA HIS A 176 -2.39 -5.95 -16.31
C HIS A 176 -1.04 -5.27 -16.43
N TYR A 177 -0.97 -4.19 -17.19
CA TYR A 177 0.25 -3.41 -17.34
C TYR A 177 0.43 -2.45 -16.18
N PHE A 178 1.68 -2.21 -15.79
CA PHE A 178 2.03 -1.27 -14.74
C PHE A 178 3.27 -0.46 -15.11
N TYR A 179 3.42 0.67 -14.45
CA TYR A 179 4.61 1.50 -14.39
C TYR A 179 4.75 1.99 -12.94
N LEU A 180 5.93 1.79 -12.33
CA LEU A 180 6.18 2.01 -10.92
C LEU A 180 7.51 2.72 -10.70
N GLU A 181 7.54 3.69 -9.78
CA GLU A 181 8.74 4.37 -9.32
C GLU A 181 8.76 4.44 -7.79
N PHE A 182 9.98 4.50 -7.25
CA PHE A 182 10.26 4.78 -5.86
C PHE A 182 10.54 6.26 -5.66
N ASP A 183 10.22 6.83 -4.49
CA ASP A 183 10.58 8.21 -4.12
C ASP A 183 12.03 8.34 -3.65
N ALA A 184 12.73 7.24 -3.49
CA ALA A 184 14.13 7.13 -3.10
C ALA A 184 14.90 6.33 -4.13
N GLN A 185 16.17 6.71 -4.34
CA GLN A 185 17.09 5.93 -5.17
C GLN A 185 17.46 4.64 -4.42
N PRO A 186 17.14 3.45 -4.95
CA PRO A 186 17.64 2.20 -4.41
C PRO A 186 19.18 2.12 -4.53
N ILE A 187 19.82 1.44 -3.59
CA ILE A 187 21.26 1.09 -3.70
C ILE A 187 21.48 -0.07 -4.68
N GLN A 188 20.47 -0.92 -4.82
CA GLN A 188 20.46 -2.01 -5.79
C GLN A 188 19.04 -2.25 -6.31
N VAL A 189 18.91 -2.50 -7.61
CA VAL A 189 17.69 -3.05 -8.23
C VAL A 189 18.13 -4.15 -9.16
N ASP A 190 17.57 -5.34 -9.01
CA ASP A 190 17.93 -6.49 -9.85
C ASP A 190 16.79 -7.48 -9.97
N SER A 191 16.87 -8.36 -10.97
CA SER A 191 15.89 -9.39 -11.26
C SER A 191 16.32 -10.74 -10.69
N LEU A 192 15.46 -11.36 -9.90
CA LEU A 192 15.62 -12.76 -9.47
C LEU A 192 15.06 -13.73 -10.52
N SER A 193 14.06 -13.27 -11.28
CA SER A 193 13.51 -13.96 -12.44
C SER A 193 12.77 -12.97 -13.34
N HIS A 194 12.23 -13.40 -14.48
CA HIS A 194 11.38 -12.57 -15.33
C HIS A 194 10.14 -11.99 -14.62
N SER A 195 9.68 -12.66 -13.56
CA SER A 195 8.47 -12.31 -12.82
C SER A 195 8.73 -11.81 -11.40
N LEU A 196 10.00 -11.64 -11.01
CA LEU A 196 10.38 -11.26 -9.65
C LEU A 196 11.60 -10.34 -9.67
N VAL A 197 11.42 -9.13 -9.17
CA VAL A 197 12.45 -8.10 -9.06
C VAL A 197 12.52 -7.63 -7.61
N PHE A 198 13.70 -7.24 -7.14
CA PHE A 198 13.85 -6.57 -5.85
C PHE A 198 14.51 -5.20 -5.99
N ALA A 199 14.18 -4.32 -5.05
CA ALA A 199 14.85 -3.05 -4.83
C ALA A 199 15.30 -2.98 -3.37
N GLU A 200 16.58 -2.71 -3.14
CA GLU A 200 17.17 -2.52 -1.83
C GLU A 200 17.45 -1.05 -1.56
N PHE A 201 17.11 -0.56 -0.38
CA PHE A 201 17.25 0.83 0.01
C PHE A 201 18.29 0.99 1.11
N PRO A 202 18.91 2.20 1.23
CA PRO A 202 19.89 2.47 2.29
C PRO A 202 19.27 2.31 3.69
N GLU A 203 20.06 1.88 4.66
CA GLU A 203 19.63 1.70 6.06
C GLU A 203 19.06 2.96 6.72
N TRP A 204 19.49 4.14 6.30
CA TRP A 204 18.99 5.42 6.81
C TRP A 204 17.62 5.82 6.25
N LYS A 205 17.10 5.08 5.25
CA LYS A 205 15.82 5.39 4.58
C LYS A 205 14.66 4.64 5.23
N ASP A 206 14.16 5.14 6.36
CA ASP A 206 13.09 4.50 7.11
C ASP A 206 11.74 4.48 6.38
N VAL A 207 11.52 5.44 5.47
CA VAL A 207 10.26 5.54 4.72
C VAL A 207 10.52 5.48 3.23
N VAL A 208 9.94 4.50 2.56
CA VAL A 208 9.96 4.36 1.11
C VAL A 208 8.53 4.47 0.57
N ASN A 209 8.31 5.37 -0.39
CA ASN A 209 7.04 5.46 -1.08
C ASN A 209 7.17 4.85 -2.48
N VAL A 210 6.22 3.99 -2.81
CA VAL A 210 6.09 3.34 -4.11
C VAL A 210 4.88 3.94 -4.82
N ARG A 211 5.11 4.63 -5.91
CA ARG A 211 4.05 5.22 -6.76
C ARG A 211 3.92 4.41 -8.03
N TYR A 212 2.70 4.16 -8.46
CA TYR A 212 2.50 3.41 -9.69
C TYR A 212 1.21 3.80 -10.42
N GLY A 213 1.19 3.52 -11.71
CA GLY A 213 0.00 3.56 -12.56
C GLY A 213 -0.27 2.21 -13.17
N ILE A 214 -1.54 1.92 -13.45
CA ILE A 214 -1.99 0.68 -14.10
C ILE A 214 -2.72 0.95 -15.41
N SER A 215 -2.73 -0.07 -16.28
CA SER A 215 -3.45 -0.03 -17.54
C SER A 215 -3.79 -1.46 -18.01
N TYR A 216 -4.84 -1.59 -18.83
CA TYR A 216 -5.17 -2.82 -19.53
C TYR A 216 -4.84 -2.80 -21.03
N ILE A 217 -4.20 -1.72 -21.51
CA ILE A 217 -3.86 -1.55 -22.93
C ILE A 217 -2.37 -1.43 -23.21
N GLY A 218 -1.53 -1.09 -22.24
CA GLY A 218 -0.08 -1.03 -22.43
C GLY A 218 0.66 -0.28 -21.35
N VAL A 219 1.98 -0.50 -21.30
CA VAL A 219 2.92 0.14 -20.35
C VAL A 219 2.93 1.68 -20.51
N GLU A 220 2.94 2.19 -21.75
CA GLU A 220 2.91 3.63 -22.01
C GLU A 220 1.65 4.29 -21.45
N GLN A 221 0.52 3.61 -21.47
CA GLN A 221 -0.68 4.12 -20.85
C GLN A 221 -0.62 4.03 -19.31
N ALA A 222 -0.02 2.98 -18.76
CA ALA A 222 0.23 2.88 -17.33
C ALA A 222 1.13 4.04 -16.84
N LYS A 223 2.19 4.36 -17.60
CA LYS A 223 3.08 5.51 -17.34
C LYS A 223 2.33 6.84 -17.40
N ARG A 224 1.45 7.04 -18.38
CA ARG A 224 0.60 8.25 -18.45
C ARG A 224 -0.33 8.35 -17.25
N ASN A 225 -0.92 7.24 -16.80
CA ASN A 225 -1.78 7.18 -15.64
C ASN A 225 -1.02 7.47 -14.34
N TYR A 226 0.26 7.06 -14.26
CA TYR A 226 1.16 7.39 -13.16
C TYR A 226 1.43 8.91 -13.07
N ILE A 227 1.62 9.61 -14.18
CA ILE A 227 1.98 11.04 -14.23
C ILE A 227 0.77 11.96 -13.93
N MET A 228 -0.46 11.47 -14.05
CA MET A 228 -1.66 12.31 -13.89
C MET A 228 -1.71 13.02 -12.55
N LYS A 229 -2.01 14.34 -12.59
CA LYS A 229 -1.99 15.30 -11.46
C LYS A 229 -2.81 14.92 -10.22
N SER A 230 -3.72 13.94 -10.31
CA SER A 230 -4.54 13.47 -9.19
C SER A 230 -3.74 12.92 -8.00
N MET A 231 -2.51 12.43 -8.23
CA MET A 231 -1.63 11.91 -7.17
C MET A 231 -1.07 12.99 -6.26
N ILE A 232 -0.85 14.20 -6.76
CA ILE A 232 -0.28 15.31 -5.97
C ILE A 232 -1.25 15.75 -4.86
N SER A 233 -2.56 15.73 -5.12
CA SER A 233 -3.57 16.09 -4.13
C SER A 233 -3.71 15.05 -3.02
N ILE A 234 -3.60 13.77 -3.34
CA ILE A 234 -3.62 12.66 -2.37
C ILE A 234 -2.43 12.78 -1.41
N TRP A 235 -1.24 13.10 -1.96
CA TRP A 235 -0.02 13.28 -1.17
C TRP A 235 -0.08 14.47 -0.21
N ARG A 236 -0.63 15.60 -0.64
CA ARG A 236 -0.76 16.80 0.20
C ARG A 236 -1.75 16.61 1.35
N ASN A 237 -2.79 15.81 1.14
CA ASN A 237 -3.86 15.57 2.10
C ASN A 237 -3.67 14.28 2.91
N TRP A 238 -2.55 13.55 2.69
CA TRP A 238 -2.24 12.35 3.47
C TRP A 238 -2.08 12.72 4.95
N PRO A 239 -2.80 12.07 5.87
CA PRO A 239 -2.63 12.34 7.29
C PRO A 239 -1.17 12.11 7.69
N ARG A 240 -0.47 13.18 8.07
CA ARG A 240 0.94 13.11 8.52
C ARG A 240 1.10 12.43 9.88
N LYS A 241 0.00 11.99 10.49
CA LYS A 241 -0.07 11.33 11.79
C LYS A 241 -0.97 10.10 11.68
N LEU A 242 -0.40 8.97 11.27
CA LEU A 242 -0.71 7.70 11.87
C LEU A 242 0.50 7.37 12.75
N VAL A 243 0.53 7.98 13.94
CA VAL A 243 1.35 7.51 15.04
C VAL A 243 0.55 6.36 15.65
N ILE A 244 1.14 5.17 15.64
CA ILE A 244 0.71 4.03 16.45
C ILE A 244 0.85 4.42 17.92
#